data_f6a84f9c3aaea6a90bf306e28e325d85
#
_entry.id   f6a84f9c3aaea6a90bf306e28e325d85
#
_cell.length_a   1.000
_cell.length_b   1.000
_cell.length_c   1.000
_cell.angle_alpha   90.00
_cell.angle_beta   90.00
_cell.angle_gamma   90.00
#
_symmetry.space_group_name_H-M   'P 1'
#
loop_
_entity.id
_entity.type
_entity.pdbx_description
1 polymer ?
#
loop_
_entity_poly.entity_id
_entity_poly.type
_entity_poly.pdbx_seq_one_letter_code
_entity_poly.pdbx_strand_id
1 'polypeptide(L)'
;ATMLGGAAEEASQRIDGYLRNFLSRPESTVVGSNRKVNAQFAALANGIHGHVLDYDDAHLATFRSRPYGQLTHPTTPVLAAALALAEKIKATGSELLTAYIVGLEVACRLADAIHPDHYLRGFHPTGTIGAFGATAACAHLLKLDFTRTRWALGIAGTLASGVRAHRGTMAKCLNAGHAAENGIVAATLAQSAFSASTDVFDDSMGYFAAACH
;
A
#
# COMPACT_ATOMS: atom_id res chain seq x y z
N ALA A 1 2.15 -13.21 -9.95
CA ALA A 1 3.42 -13.67 -10.53
C ALA A 1 4.62 -13.08 -9.76
N THR A 2 4.74 -11.75 -9.65
CA THR A 2 5.89 -11.06 -9.03
C THR A 2 6.11 -11.46 -7.57
N MET A 3 5.06 -11.58 -6.75
CA MET A 3 5.18 -12.05 -5.35
C MET A 3 5.79 -13.46 -5.26
N LEU A 4 5.39 -14.36 -6.15
CA LEU A 4 5.97 -15.72 -6.17
C LEU A 4 7.43 -15.71 -6.65
N GLY A 5 7.73 -14.93 -7.69
CA GLY A 5 9.10 -14.80 -8.21
C GLY A 5 10.04 -14.16 -7.20
N GLY A 6 9.59 -13.12 -6.52
CA GLY A 6 10.38 -12.38 -5.54
C GLY A 6 10.54 -13.06 -4.18
N ALA A 7 9.75 -14.09 -3.88
CA ALA A 7 9.81 -14.78 -2.57
C ALA A 7 11.18 -15.41 -2.27
N ALA A 8 11.94 -15.78 -3.30
CA ALA A 8 13.27 -16.36 -3.14
C ALA A 8 14.41 -15.34 -2.98
N GLU A 9 14.11 -14.05 -3.21
CA GLU A 9 15.10 -12.98 -3.14
C GLU A 9 15.59 -12.72 -1.70
N GLU A 10 16.79 -12.18 -1.56
CA GLU A 10 17.40 -11.95 -0.25
C GLU A 10 16.56 -11.04 0.65
N ALA A 11 16.03 -9.95 0.13
CA ALA A 11 15.17 -9.05 0.93
C ALA A 11 13.92 -9.75 1.46
N SER A 12 13.33 -10.64 0.65
CA SER A 12 12.16 -11.47 1.02
C SER A 12 12.51 -12.49 2.11
N GLN A 13 13.66 -13.12 2.01
CA GLN A 13 14.15 -14.04 3.05
C GLN A 13 14.45 -13.31 4.37
N ARG A 14 14.99 -12.09 4.29
CA ARG A 14 15.26 -11.26 5.48
C ARG A 14 13.99 -10.86 6.21
N ILE A 15 12.95 -10.39 5.49
CA ILE A 15 11.67 -10.05 6.13
C ILE A 15 10.97 -11.28 6.68
N ASP A 16 10.99 -12.41 5.99
CA ASP A 16 10.41 -13.65 6.47
C ASP A 16 11.12 -14.14 7.75
N GLY A 17 12.45 -14.01 7.81
CA GLY A 17 13.23 -14.26 9.02
C GLY A 17 12.87 -13.33 10.17
N TYR A 18 12.72 -12.03 9.90
CA TYR A 18 12.31 -11.03 10.88
C TYR A 18 10.92 -11.36 11.48
N LEU A 19 9.95 -11.69 10.64
CA LEU A 19 8.59 -12.01 11.07
C LEU A 19 8.47 -13.28 11.91
N ARG A 20 9.47 -14.17 11.89
CA ARG A 20 9.51 -15.37 12.76
C ARG A 20 9.70 -15.02 14.24
N ASN A 21 10.20 -13.84 14.56
CA ASN A 21 10.41 -13.39 15.93
C ASN A 21 9.12 -12.92 16.62
N PHE A 22 8.01 -12.86 15.89
CA PHE A 22 6.73 -12.39 16.43
C PHE A 22 5.72 -13.52 16.52
N LEU A 23 5.04 -13.60 17.67
CA LEU A 23 3.83 -14.40 17.78
C LEU A 23 2.73 -13.77 16.94
N SER A 24 2.15 -14.54 16.04
CA SER A 24 1.19 -14.04 15.07
C SER A 24 0.05 -15.04 14.87
N ARG A 25 -1.18 -14.54 14.78
CA ARG A 25 -2.34 -15.36 14.40
C ARG A 25 -2.20 -15.80 12.94
N PRO A 26 -2.47 -17.06 12.59
CA PRO A 26 -2.34 -17.56 11.22
C PRO A 26 -3.57 -17.16 10.37
N GLU A 27 -3.70 -15.86 10.07
CA GLU A 27 -4.86 -15.29 9.37
C GLU A 27 -4.67 -15.30 7.84
N SER A 28 -3.46 -14.98 7.36
CA SER A 28 -3.22 -14.72 5.93
C SER A 28 -1.89 -15.29 5.46
N THR A 29 -1.87 -15.73 4.22
CA THR A 29 -0.74 -16.44 3.61
C THR A 29 0.39 -15.48 3.21
N VAL A 30 1.62 -15.82 3.57
CA VAL A 30 2.82 -15.24 2.98
C VAL A 30 3.09 -15.98 1.67
N VAL A 31 2.88 -15.31 0.56
CA VAL A 31 2.95 -15.88 -0.80
C VAL A 31 4.38 -16.38 -1.07
N GLY A 32 4.50 -17.59 -1.60
CA GLY A 32 5.78 -18.25 -1.83
C GLY A 32 6.32 -19.00 -0.62
N SER A 33 5.56 -19.02 0.48
CA SER A 33 5.90 -19.80 1.69
C SER A 33 4.72 -20.65 2.16
N ASN A 34 4.98 -21.63 3.04
CA ASN A 34 3.94 -22.44 3.67
C ASN A 34 3.44 -21.81 4.99
N ARG A 35 3.58 -20.48 5.14
CA ARG A 35 3.29 -19.78 6.41
C ARG A 35 2.08 -18.90 6.29
N LYS A 36 1.30 -18.89 7.38
CA LYS A 36 0.30 -17.86 7.65
C LYS A 36 0.74 -17.03 8.86
N VAL A 37 0.49 -15.74 8.76
CA VAL A 37 0.72 -14.76 9.81
C VAL A 37 -0.51 -13.85 9.93
N ASN A 38 -0.52 -12.88 10.85
CA ASN A 38 -1.60 -11.90 10.86
C ASN A 38 -1.65 -11.14 9.52
N ALA A 39 -2.79 -10.60 9.16
CA ALA A 39 -3.00 -9.97 7.86
C ALA A 39 -2.02 -8.80 7.59
N GLN A 40 -1.66 -8.02 8.61
CA GLN A 40 -0.71 -6.91 8.49
C GLN A 40 0.67 -7.41 8.08
N PHE A 41 1.20 -8.42 8.74
CA PHE A 41 2.50 -9.00 8.43
C PHE A 41 2.51 -9.74 7.09
N ALA A 42 1.39 -10.39 6.73
CA ALA A 42 1.25 -10.99 5.40
C ALA A 42 1.29 -9.90 4.31
N ALA A 43 0.60 -8.78 4.51
CA ALA A 43 0.64 -7.64 3.58
C ALA A 43 2.04 -7.05 3.45
N LEU A 44 2.74 -6.86 4.57
CA LEU A 44 4.14 -6.39 4.59
C LEU A 44 5.05 -7.32 3.77
N ALA A 45 5.04 -8.62 4.06
CA ALA A 45 5.88 -9.59 3.35
C ALA A 45 5.52 -9.67 1.87
N ASN A 46 4.23 -9.81 1.54
CA ASN A 46 3.76 -9.93 0.17
C ASN A 46 4.05 -8.67 -0.67
N GLY A 47 3.98 -7.49 -0.06
CA GLY A 47 4.37 -6.25 -0.71
C GLY A 47 5.87 -6.19 -1.02
N ILE A 48 6.73 -6.64 -0.09
CA ILE A 48 8.17 -6.75 -0.34
C ILE A 48 8.44 -7.77 -1.45
N HIS A 49 7.87 -8.98 -1.37
CA HIS A 49 8.02 -10.02 -2.38
C HIS A 49 7.58 -9.54 -3.77
N GLY A 50 6.49 -8.76 -3.83
CA GLY A 50 5.94 -8.27 -5.09
C GLY A 50 6.81 -7.22 -5.77
N HIS A 51 7.55 -6.42 -4.99
CA HIS A 51 8.30 -5.26 -5.49
C HIS A 51 9.82 -5.48 -5.60
N VAL A 52 10.36 -6.53 -5.00
CA VAL A 52 11.81 -6.74 -4.92
C VAL A 52 12.51 -6.88 -6.27
N LEU A 53 11.84 -7.48 -7.26
CA LEU A 53 12.36 -7.67 -8.62
C LEU A 53 12.15 -6.46 -9.54
N ASP A 54 11.35 -5.49 -9.12
CA ASP A 54 10.97 -4.33 -9.94
C ASP A 54 10.28 -4.71 -11.27
N TYR A 55 9.56 -5.83 -11.29
CA TYR A 55 8.82 -6.37 -12.44
C TYR A 55 7.30 -6.21 -12.27
N ASP A 56 6.88 -5.53 -11.21
CA ASP A 56 5.49 -5.13 -11.02
C ASP A 56 5.12 -3.98 -11.96
N ASP A 57 3.82 -3.79 -12.15
CA ASP A 57 3.27 -2.77 -13.03
C ASP A 57 3.71 -1.36 -12.65
N ALA A 58 3.63 -0.46 -13.61
CA ALA A 58 3.90 0.94 -13.40
C ALA A 58 2.76 1.79 -13.98
N HIS A 59 2.27 2.74 -13.18
CA HIS A 59 1.40 3.80 -13.66
C HIS A 59 2.24 4.90 -14.30
N LEU A 60 1.86 5.31 -15.50
CA LEU A 60 2.48 6.41 -16.24
C LEU A 60 1.56 7.63 -16.20
N ALA A 61 2.14 8.82 -16.35
CA ALA A 61 1.36 10.04 -16.46
C ALA A 61 0.36 9.97 -17.62
N THR A 62 -0.91 10.20 -17.32
CA THR A 62 -2.00 10.15 -18.31
C THR A 62 -2.16 11.46 -19.07
N PHE A 63 -1.62 12.56 -18.55
CA PHE A 63 -1.74 13.88 -19.19
C PHE A 63 -0.61 14.11 -20.19
N ARG A 64 -0.95 14.35 -21.46
CA ARG A 64 0.00 14.67 -22.53
C ARG A 64 0.89 15.89 -22.24
N SER A 65 0.40 16.83 -21.46
CA SER A 65 1.14 18.03 -21.04
C SER A 65 2.16 17.76 -19.93
N ARG A 66 2.16 16.56 -19.36
CA ARG A 66 3.10 16.15 -18.30
C ARG A 66 3.73 14.80 -18.65
N PRO A 67 4.64 14.75 -19.65
CA PRO A 67 5.26 13.50 -20.10
C PRO A 67 6.36 13.04 -19.13
N TYR A 68 6.04 12.98 -17.86
CA TYR A 68 6.92 12.36 -16.87
C TYR A 68 6.67 10.85 -16.90
N GLY A 69 7.71 10.07 -16.92
CA GLY A 69 7.64 8.63 -16.97
C GLY A 69 6.85 8.00 -15.81
N GLN A 70 7.39 6.99 -15.23
CA GLN A 70 6.76 6.22 -14.16
C GLN A 70 6.41 7.08 -12.94
N LEU A 71 5.15 7.05 -12.52
CA LEU A 71 4.64 7.76 -11.34
C LEU A 71 4.68 6.90 -10.08
N THR A 72 4.21 5.66 -10.16
CA THR A 72 4.10 4.73 -9.03
C THR A 72 4.01 3.28 -9.54
N HIS A 73 4.26 2.31 -8.64
CA HIS A 73 3.93 0.90 -8.84
C HIS A 73 2.67 0.59 -8.01
N PRO A 74 1.46 0.74 -8.56
CA PRO A 74 0.26 0.77 -7.73
C PRO A 74 -0.23 -0.61 -7.29
N THR A 75 -0.05 -1.64 -8.14
CA THR A 75 -0.60 -2.98 -7.86
C THR A 75 -0.01 -3.60 -6.61
N THR A 76 1.31 -3.53 -6.43
CA THR A 76 1.97 -4.28 -5.36
C THR A 76 1.46 -3.92 -3.97
N PRO A 77 1.45 -2.66 -3.52
CA PRO A 77 0.92 -2.32 -2.21
C PRO A 77 -0.58 -2.60 -2.07
N VAL A 78 -1.37 -2.26 -3.10
CA VAL A 78 -2.83 -2.43 -3.08
C VAL A 78 -3.23 -3.90 -3.02
N LEU A 79 -2.66 -4.73 -3.91
CA LEU A 79 -3.01 -6.15 -3.98
C LEU A 79 -2.50 -6.92 -2.75
N ALA A 80 -1.31 -6.60 -2.24
CA ALA A 80 -0.77 -7.25 -1.06
C ALA A 80 -1.66 -7.03 0.18
N ALA A 81 -2.15 -5.79 0.37
CA ALA A 81 -3.09 -5.46 1.44
C ALA A 81 -4.45 -6.12 1.24
N ALA A 82 -5.03 -5.97 0.03
CA ALA A 82 -6.35 -6.51 -0.29
C ALA A 82 -6.37 -8.03 -0.17
N LEU A 83 -5.36 -8.73 -0.69
CA LEU A 83 -5.27 -10.19 -0.63
C LEU A 83 -5.18 -10.69 0.82
N ALA A 84 -4.32 -10.08 1.62
CA ALA A 84 -4.14 -10.47 3.01
C ALA A 84 -5.41 -10.23 3.84
N LEU A 85 -6.06 -9.08 3.68
CA LEU A 85 -7.30 -8.78 4.38
C LEU A 85 -8.46 -9.65 3.90
N ALA A 86 -8.60 -9.87 2.58
CA ALA A 86 -9.64 -10.71 2.00
C ALA A 86 -9.55 -12.15 2.52
N GLU A 87 -8.35 -12.72 2.63
CA GLU A 87 -8.15 -14.04 3.21
C GLU A 87 -8.60 -14.08 4.68
N LYS A 88 -8.20 -13.09 5.48
CA LYS A 88 -8.60 -12.98 6.89
C LYS A 88 -10.11 -12.95 7.08
N ILE A 89 -10.81 -12.15 6.27
CA ILE A 89 -12.28 -11.98 6.41
C ILE A 89 -13.07 -12.99 5.57
N LYS A 90 -12.40 -13.89 4.86
CA LYS A 90 -12.99 -14.90 3.96
C LYS A 90 -13.84 -14.27 2.85
N ALA A 91 -13.36 -13.15 2.29
CA ALA A 91 -14.02 -12.49 1.18
C ALA A 91 -14.00 -13.37 -0.09
N THR A 92 -14.97 -13.17 -0.95
CA THR A 92 -15.04 -13.83 -2.26
C THR A 92 -13.99 -13.25 -3.21
N GLY A 93 -13.64 -14.00 -4.27
CA GLY A 93 -12.74 -13.48 -5.31
C GLY A 93 -13.29 -12.23 -6.01
N SER A 94 -14.61 -12.11 -6.15
CA SER A 94 -15.25 -10.89 -6.70
C SER A 94 -15.09 -9.69 -5.79
N GLU A 95 -15.27 -9.86 -4.48
CA GLU A 95 -15.05 -8.78 -3.50
C GLU A 95 -13.58 -8.34 -3.47
N LEU A 96 -12.64 -9.28 -3.51
CA LEU A 96 -11.22 -8.98 -3.62
C LEU A 96 -10.90 -8.19 -4.90
N LEU A 97 -11.42 -8.63 -6.04
CA LEU A 97 -11.14 -7.97 -7.34
C LEU A 97 -11.72 -6.55 -7.35
N THR A 98 -12.93 -6.35 -6.85
CA THR A 98 -13.54 -5.02 -6.75
C THR A 98 -12.73 -4.11 -5.83
N ALA A 99 -12.32 -4.61 -4.66
CA ALA A 99 -11.50 -3.84 -3.73
C ALA A 99 -10.14 -3.46 -4.33
N TYR A 100 -9.51 -4.38 -5.05
CA TYR A 100 -8.27 -4.10 -5.77
C TYR A 100 -8.46 -2.97 -6.81
N ILE A 101 -9.52 -3.02 -7.61
CA ILE A 101 -9.83 -1.97 -8.61
C ILE A 101 -10.05 -0.62 -7.93
N VAL A 102 -10.81 -0.57 -6.84
CA VAL A 102 -11.02 0.66 -6.05
C VAL A 102 -9.71 1.23 -5.54
N GLY A 103 -8.87 0.40 -4.94
CA GLY A 103 -7.58 0.84 -4.41
C GLY A 103 -6.62 1.30 -5.51
N LEU A 104 -6.59 0.59 -6.64
CA LEU A 104 -5.78 0.94 -7.81
C LEU A 104 -6.19 2.32 -8.37
N GLU A 105 -7.49 2.54 -8.53
CA GLU A 105 -8.03 3.81 -9.03
C GLU A 105 -7.66 4.98 -8.10
N VAL A 106 -7.80 4.81 -6.78
CA VAL A 106 -7.42 5.83 -5.80
C VAL A 106 -5.91 6.12 -5.89
N ALA A 107 -5.06 5.09 -5.93
CA ALA A 107 -3.62 5.27 -6.03
C ALA A 107 -3.23 6.02 -7.32
N CYS A 108 -3.78 5.65 -8.46
CA CYS A 108 -3.45 6.28 -9.74
C CYS A 108 -3.90 7.74 -9.79
N ARG A 109 -5.11 8.06 -9.32
CA ARG A 109 -5.61 9.45 -9.27
C ARG A 109 -4.78 10.32 -8.34
N LEU A 110 -4.40 9.84 -7.18
CA LEU A 110 -3.53 10.57 -6.27
C LEU A 110 -2.12 10.76 -6.87
N ALA A 111 -1.57 9.75 -7.52
CA ALA A 111 -0.29 9.87 -8.22
C ALA A 111 -0.33 10.95 -9.30
N ASP A 112 -1.38 11.01 -10.12
CA ASP A 112 -1.56 12.06 -11.13
C ASP A 112 -1.69 13.46 -10.50
N ALA A 113 -2.36 13.57 -9.35
CA ALA A 113 -2.59 14.85 -8.68
C ALA A 113 -1.32 15.49 -8.10
N ILE A 114 -0.40 14.67 -7.56
CA ILE A 114 0.78 15.16 -6.83
C ILE A 114 2.08 15.17 -7.65
N HIS A 115 2.04 14.61 -8.83
CA HIS A 115 3.23 14.55 -9.70
C HIS A 115 3.40 15.86 -10.51
N PRO A 116 4.62 16.36 -10.77
CA PRO A 116 5.91 15.74 -10.48
C PRO A 116 6.52 16.11 -9.12
N ASP A 117 5.98 17.09 -8.42
CA ASP A 117 6.63 17.75 -7.27
C ASP A 117 6.98 16.77 -6.16
N HIS A 118 6.05 15.91 -5.81
CA HIS A 118 6.26 14.85 -4.82
C HIS A 118 7.48 13.97 -5.13
N TYR A 119 7.60 13.52 -6.37
CA TYR A 119 8.72 12.71 -6.81
C TYR A 119 10.04 13.49 -6.81
N LEU A 120 10.02 14.74 -7.26
CA LEU A 120 11.21 15.60 -7.32
C LEU A 120 11.73 15.96 -5.93
N ARG A 121 10.85 16.03 -4.93
CA ARG A 121 11.22 16.23 -3.52
C ARG A 121 11.86 15.01 -2.87
N GLY A 122 11.91 13.88 -3.56
CA GLY A 122 12.59 12.68 -3.08
C GLY A 122 11.68 11.64 -2.42
N PHE A 123 10.37 11.83 -2.45
CA PHE A 123 9.43 10.81 -2.01
C PHE A 123 9.37 9.64 -2.99
N HIS A 124 9.09 8.45 -2.48
CA HIS A 124 8.84 7.24 -3.27
C HIS A 124 7.33 7.00 -3.38
N PRO A 125 6.68 7.36 -4.51
CA PRO A 125 5.22 7.31 -4.61
C PRO A 125 4.62 5.94 -4.36
N THR A 126 5.31 4.86 -4.69
CA THR A 126 4.88 3.50 -4.37
C THR A 126 4.65 3.30 -2.86
N GLY A 127 5.52 3.89 -2.03
CA GLY A 127 5.37 3.84 -0.58
C GLY A 127 4.29 4.80 -0.07
N THR A 128 4.32 6.03 -0.54
CA THR A 128 3.42 7.08 -0.05
C THR A 128 2.01 6.94 -0.58
N ILE A 129 1.84 6.97 -1.90
CA ILE A 129 0.52 6.85 -2.56
C ILE A 129 -0.04 5.44 -2.45
N GLY A 130 0.84 4.43 -2.48
CA GLY A 130 0.44 3.05 -2.26
C GLY A 130 -0.28 2.81 -0.93
N ALA A 131 0.08 3.54 0.13
CA ALA A 131 -0.60 3.47 1.41
C ALA A 131 -2.08 3.91 1.32
N PHE A 132 -2.37 4.98 0.58
CA PHE A 132 -3.75 5.42 0.36
C PHE A 132 -4.55 4.43 -0.49
N GLY A 133 -3.94 3.92 -1.58
CA GLY A 133 -4.57 2.90 -2.41
C GLY A 133 -4.87 1.61 -1.63
N ALA A 134 -3.91 1.13 -0.85
CA ALA A 134 -4.09 -0.02 0.02
C ALA A 134 -5.20 0.22 1.07
N THR A 135 -5.24 1.43 1.65
CA THR A 135 -6.29 1.83 2.60
C THR A 135 -7.67 1.82 1.95
N ALA A 136 -7.81 2.37 0.73
CA ALA A 136 -9.08 2.39 0.01
C ALA A 136 -9.59 0.98 -0.31
N ALA A 137 -8.70 0.08 -0.75
CA ALA A 137 -9.03 -1.33 -0.97
C ALA A 137 -9.50 -2.02 0.32
N CYS A 138 -8.78 -1.81 1.42
CA CYS A 138 -9.14 -2.38 2.72
C CYS A 138 -10.44 -1.79 3.28
N ALA A 139 -10.67 -0.48 3.15
CA ALA A 139 -11.91 0.17 3.55
C ALA A 139 -13.12 -0.39 2.79
N HIS A 140 -12.96 -0.63 1.47
CA HIS A 140 -13.99 -1.27 0.65
C HIS A 140 -14.30 -2.70 1.12
N LEU A 141 -13.27 -3.53 1.35
CA LEU A 141 -13.45 -4.90 1.88
C LEU A 141 -14.16 -4.93 3.22
N LEU A 142 -13.84 -3.99 4.10
CA LEU A 142 -14.46 -3.86 5.43
C LEU A 142 -15.84 -3.20 5.38
N LYS A 143 -16.31 -2.77 4.20
CA LYS A 143 -17.59 -2.08 3.98
C LYS A 143 -17.75 -0.87 4.90
N LEU A 144 -16.66 -0.09 5.04
CA LEU A 144 -16.69 1.12 5.85
C LEU A 144 -17.67 2.14 5.26
N ASP A 145 -18.42 2.82 6.12
CA ASP A 145 -19.26 3.93 5.71
C ASP A 145 -18.42 5.14 5.24
N PHE A 146 -19.09 6.16 4.74
CA PHE A 146 -18.45 7.36 4.21
C PHE A 146 -17.52 8.03 5.23
N THR A 147 -17.98 8.20 6.47
CA THR A 147 -17.21 8.86 7.52
C THR A 147 -15.97 8.06 7.91
N ARG A 148 -16.13 6.76 8.13
CA ARG A 148 -15.02 5.88 8.48
C ARG A 148 -14.02 5.73 7.33
N THR A 149 -14.48 5.73 6.09
CA THR A 149 -13.57 5.73 4.93
C THR A 149 -12.71 6.99 4.89
N ARG A 150 -13.27 8.17 5.17
CA ARG A 150 -12.50 9.41 5.28
C ARG A 150 -11.51 9.37 6.44
N TRP A 151 -11.91 8.84 7.61
CA TRP A 151 -10.96 8.61 8.71
C TRP A 151 -9.83 7.67 8.33
N ALA A 152 -10.12 6.57 7.62
CA ALA A 152 -9.09 5.65 7.15
C ALA A 152 -8.07 6.36 6.26
N LEU A 153 -8.53 7.17 5.30
CA LEU A 153 -7.65 7.98 4.46
C LEU A 153 -6.89 9.04 5.27
N GLY A 154 -7.51 9.65 6.28
CA GLY A 154 -6.84 10.56 7.21
C GLY A 154 -5.71 9.88 7.98
N ILE A 155 -5.93 8.67 8.50
CA ILE A 155 -4.92 7.85 9.17
C ILE A 155 -3.80 7.48 8.19
N ALA A 156 -4.15 7.10 6.96
CA ALA A 156 -3.17 6.80 5.92
C ALA A 156 -2.24 7.98 5.65
N GLY A 157 -2.74 9.21 5.72
CA GLY A 157 -1.92 10.43 5.58
C GLY A 157 -0.81 10.54 6.60
N THR A 158 -1.03 10.07 7.83
CA THR A 158 0.00 9.98 8.87
C THR A 158 1.00 8.84 8.64
N LEU A 159 0.55 7.74 8.03
CA LEU A 159 1.36 6.54 7.82
C LEU A 159 2.08 6.55 6.47
N ALA A 160 1.67 7.38 5.52
CA ALA A 160 2.23 7.45 4.18
C ALA A 160 3.69 7.93 4.22
N SER A 161 4.61 7.03 3.90
CA SER A 161 6.05 7.28 3.99
C SER A 161 6.83 6.56 2.90
N GLY A 162 8.08 6.94 2.73
CA GLY A 162 9.00 6.32 1.79
C GLY A 162 9.80 7.35 1.01
N VAL A 163 11.11 7.09 0.86
CA VAL A 163 12.03 7.98 0.16
C VAL A 163 12.78 7.25 -0.96
N ARG A 164 13.11 7.98 -2.02
CA ARG A 164 13.83 7.48 -3.20
C ARG A 164 15.31 7.22 -2.95
N ALA A 165 15.85 7.74 -1.86
CA ALA A 165 17.26 7.50 -1.48
C ALA A 165 17.59 6.01 -1.33
N HIS A 166 16.59 5.15 -1.16
CA HIS A 166 16.75 3.70 -1.02
C HIS A 166 16.91 2.92 -2.34
N ARG A 167 17.00 3.60 -3.48
CA ARG A 167 17.28 2.92 -4.77
C ARG A 167 18.53 2.05 -4.66
N GLY A 168 18.43 0.81 -5.17
CA GLY A 168 19.53 -0.17 -5.13
C GLY A 168 19.77 -0.84 -3.78
N THR A 169 18.91 -0.58 -2.79
CA THR A 169 18.95 -1.25 -1.48
C THR A 169 17.68 -2.05 -1.21
N MET A 170 17.74 -2.99 -0.26
CA MET A 170 16.56 -3.76 0.18
C MET A 170 15.44 -2.86 0.73
N ALA A 171 15.78 -1.70 1.27
CA ALA A 171 14.79 -0.75 1.78
C ALA A 171 13.87 -0.17 0.69
N LYS A 172 14.24 -0.27 -0.60
CA LYS A 172 13.34 0.13 -1.69
C LYS A 172 12.05 -0.70 -1.68
N CYS A 173 12.15 -2.02 -1.64
CA CYS A 173 10.97 -2.89 -1.64
C CYS A 173 10.20 -2.84 -0.32
N LEU A 174 10.84 -2.49 0.80
CA LEU A 174 10.18 -2.25 2.07
C LEU A 174 9.11 -1.15 1.96
N ASN A 175 9.33 -0.12 1.14
CA ASN A 175 8.34 0.94 0.94
C ASN A 175 6.98 0.39 0.46
N ALA A 176 6.99 -0.55 -0.48
CA ALA A 176 5.75 -1.18 -0.98
C ALA A 176 5.09 -2.08 0.07
N GLY A 177 5.90 -2.87 0.79
CA GLY A 177 5.40 -3.71 1.88
C GLY A 177 4.80 -2.90 3.02
N HIS A 178 5.49 -1.85 3.45
CA HIS A 178 5.02 -0.95 4.50
C HIS A 178 3.72 -0.21 4.10
N ALA A 179 3.63 0.23 2.84
CA ALA A 179 2.39 0.81 2.32
C ALA A 179 1.21 -0.16 2.40
N ALA A 180 1.43 -1.44 2.06
CA ALA A 180 0.40 -2.48 2.17
C ALA A 180 -0.01 -2.74 3.63
N GLU A 181 0.95 -2.87 4.54
CA GLU A 181 0.70 -3.00 5.98
C GLU A 181 -0.11 -1.82 6.50
N ASN A 182 0.31 -0.60 6.19
CA ASN A 182 -0.34 0.64 6.61
C ASN A 182 -1.79 0.76 6.12
N GLY A 183 -2.09 0.24 4.93
CA GLY A 183 -3.45 0.19 4.42
C GLY A 183 -4.39 -0.63 5.31
N ILE A 184 -3.93 -1.79 5.79
CA ILE A 184 -4.70 -2.61 6.75
C ILE A 184 -4.82 -1.90 8.09
N VAL A 185 -3.73 -1.32 8.61
CA VAL A 185 -3.73 -0.59 9.88
C VAL A 185 -4.74 0.55 9.84
N ALA A 186 -4.68 1.41 8.81
CA ALA A 186 -5.54 2.57 8.68
C ALA A 186 -7.03 2.17 8.61
N ALA A 187 -7.37 1.20 7.77
CA ALA A 187 -8.75 0.75 7.61
C ALA A 187 -9.31 0.08 8.87
N THR A 188 -8.51 -0.74 9.56
CA THR A 188 -8.96 -1.42 10.78
C THR A 188 -9.06 -0.49 11.98
N LEU A 189 -8.21 0.52 12.10
CA LEU A 189 -8.36 1.58 13.11
C LEU A 189 -9.65 2.37 12.89
N ALA A 190 -9.92 2.80 11.65
CA ALA A 190 -11.16 3.50 11.33
C ALA A 190 -12.40 2.62 11.54
N GLN A 191 -12.33 1.31 11.27
CA GLN A 191 -13.39 0.36 11.60
C GLN A 191 -13.70 0.37 13.09
N SER A 192 -12.68 0.50 13.93
CA SER A 192 -12.80 0.58 15.40
C SER A 192 -13.17 1.98 15.90
N ALA A 193 -13.63 2.87 15.01
CA ALA A 193 -14.00 4.25 15.31
C ALA A 193 -12.83 5.14 15.79
N PHE A 194 -11.59 4.81 15.45
CA PHE A 194 -10.45 5.71 15.63
C PHE A 194 -10.57 6.85 14.62
N SER A 195 -10.90 8.04 15.10
CA SER A 195 -11.18 9.21 14.26
C SER A 195 -9.90 9.87 13.74
N ALA A 196 -10.01 10.49 12.56
CA ALA A 196 -8.98 11.33 11.96
C ALA A 196 -9.61 12.51 11.24
N SER A 197 -8.78 13.43 10.71
CA SER A 197 -9.27 14.48 9.83
C SER A 197 -10.01 13.88 8.63
N THR A 198 -11.13 14.49 8.27
CA THR A 198 -11.89 14.15 7.08
C THR A 198 -11.40 14.89 5.84
N ASP A 199 -10.53 15.88 5.99
CA ASP A 199 -10.07 16.77 4.94
C ASP A 199 -8.55 16.67 4.70
N VAL A 200 -7.99 15.46 4.92
CA VAL A 200 -6.54 15.20 4.87
C VAL A 200 -5.87 15.64 3.56
N PHE A 201 -6.61 15.72 2.45
CA PHE A 201 -6.06 16.13 1.16
C PHE A 201 -6.18 17.65 0.93
N ASP A 202 -7.28 18.27 1.34
CA ASP A 202 -7.65 19.64 0.98
C ASP A 202 -7.29 20.68 2.05
N ASP A 203 -6.95 20.25 3.27
CA ASP A 203 -6.53 21.12 4.35
C ASP A 203 -5.19 21.82 4.02
N SER A 204 -5.04 23.07 4.40
CA SER A 204 -3.80 23.84 4.20
C SER A 204 -2.58 23.24 4.91
N MET A 205 -2.78 22.39 5.91
CA MET A 205 -1.78 21.58 6.59
C MET A 205 -1.93 20.08 6.26
N GLY A 206 -2.72 19.76 5.24
CA GLY A 206 -3.02 18.41 4.80
C GLY A 206 -1.90 17.79 3.97
N TYR A 207 -2.17 16.57 3.49
CA TYR A 207 -1.16 15.77 2.81
C TYR A 207 -0.61 16.43 1.55
N PHE A 208 -1.46 17.03 0.70
CA PHE A 208 -1.00 17.68 -0.52
C PHE A 208 -0.16 18.91 -0.22
N ALA A 209 -0.56 19.74 0.74
CA ALA A 209 0.21 20.91 1.16
C ALA A 209 1.61 20.49 1.69
N ALA A 210 1.67 19.45 2.51
CA ALA A 210 2.94 18.98 3.09
C ALA A 210 3.84 18.27 2.07
N ALA A 211 3.26 17.52 1.12
CA ALA A 211 4.00 16.62 0.24
C ALA A 211 4.33 17.21 -1.14
N CYS A 212 3.68 18.31 -1.57
CA CYS A 212 3.77 18.85 -2.93
C CYS A 212 4.16 20.33 -3.02
N HIS A 213 4.18 21.10 -1.91
CA HIS A 213 4.43 22.58 -1.90
C HIS A 213 5.70 22.99 -1.21
#